data_ae8805aeae183daea64acfd4cfdf580e
#
_entry.id   ae8805aeae183daea64acfd4cfdf580e
#
_cell.length_a   1.000
_cell.length_b   1.000
_cell.length_c   1.000
_cell.angle_alpha   90.00
_cell.angle_beta   90.00
_cell.angle_gamma   90.00
#
_symmetry.space_group_name_H-M   'P 1'
#
loop_
_entity.id
_entity.type
_entity.pdbx_description
1 polymer ?
#
loop_
_entity_poly.entity_id
_entity_poly.type
_entity_poly.pdbx_seq_one_letter_code
_entity_poly.pdbx_strand_id
1 'polypeptide(L)'
;MKNILVINFGGIGDEILFLPTLISLKKAFSESKITLCLEPRSKGIKDLTDTIDDLILINPKGKNKYTEMLKLLLKARFGKFDTVISAGGNKLISILLFLTGIKKRYGYNTGKLSEKLLTKAVPLNKQQYASLMYHDLIRDITDIRTDIPEITLEKGEKIPNSVLIHPGVSKLSV
;
A
#
# COMPACT_ATOMS: atom_id res chain seq x y z
N MET A 1 2.12 10.24 -14.45
CA MET A 1 1.85 10.35 -12.99
C MET A 1 3.07 10.99 -12.36
N LYS A 2 2.88 12.00 -11.49
CA LYS A 2 4.00 12.68 -10.81
C LYS A 2 4.00 12.41 -9.31
N ASN A 3 2.83 12.47 -8.67
CA ASN A 3 2.69 12.27 -7.22
C ASN A 3 1.62 11.20 -6.96
N ILE A 4 2.06 10.04 -6.53
CA ILE A 4 1.20 8.87 -6.31
C ILE A 4 1.05 8.64 -4.81
N LEU A 5 -0.19 8.64 -4.32
CA LEU A 5 -0.51 8.19 -2.97
C LEU A 5 -0.94 6.72 -3.04
N VAL A 6 -0.27 5.88 -2.27
CA VAL A 6 -0.63 4.47 -2.14
C VAL A 6 -1.07 4.21 -0.71
N ILE A 7 -2.19 3.53 -0.52
CA ILE A 7 -2.77 3.27 0.80
C ILE A 7 -2.87 1.76 1.01
N ASN A 8 -2.13 1.25 1.99
CA ASN A 8 -2.24 -0.12 2.47
C ASN A 8 -2.19 -0.13 4.01
N PHE A 9 -3.14 -0.79 4.66
CA PHE A 9 -3.23 -0.89 6.12
C PHE A 9 -3.04 -2.34 6.58
N GLY A 10 -2.08 -3.01 5.96
CA GLY A 10 -1.65 -4.34 6.33
C GLY A 10 -0.60 -4.38 7.44
N GLY A 11 -0.17 -5.59 7.80
CA GLY A 11 1.04 -5.80 8.59
C GLY A 11 2.30 -5.67 7.72
N ILE A 12 3.49 -5.79 8.33
CA ILE A 12 4.76 -5.70 7.59
C ILE A 12 4.85 -6.75 6.47
N GLY A 13 4.29 -7.95 6.67
CA GLY A 13 4.24 -8.98 5.63
C GLY A 13 3.37 -8.58 4.43
N ASP A 14 2.23 -7.91 4.66
CA ASP A 14 1.37 -7.40 3.59
C ASP A 14 2.09 -6.30 2.80
N GLU A 15 2.85 -5.44 3.49
CA GLU A 15 3.63 -4.39 2.83
C GLU A 15 4.76 -4.98 1.97
N ILE A 16 5.45 -6.03 2.45
CA ILE A 16 6.47 -6.75 1.68
C ILE A 16 5.83 -7.37 0.41
N LEU A 17 4.68 -8.00 0.53
CA LEU A 17 3.96 -8.56 -0.61
C LEU A 17 3.43 -7.50 -1.58
N PHE A 18 3.33 -6.25 -1.12
CA PHE A 18 2.92 -5.12 -1.95
C PHE A 18 4.10 -4.43 -2.67
N LEU A 19 5.34 -4.63 -2.22
CA LEU A 19 6.54 -4.03 -2.84
C LEU A 19 6.65 -4.27 -4.34
N PRO A 20 6.40 -5.47 -4.90
CA PRO A 20 6.46 -5.70 -6.35
C PRO A 20 5.54 -4.75 -7.14
N THR A 21 4.37 -4.42 -6.58
CA THR A 21 3.43 -3.45 -7.18
C THR A 21 4.03 -2.04 -7.19
N LEU A 22 4.65 -1.60 -6.08
CA LEU A 22 5.30 -0.29 -5.98
C LEU A 22 6.51 -0.19 -6.92
N ILE A 23 7.33 -1.25 -7.00
CA ILE A 23 8.48 -1.33 -7.91
C ILE A 23 8.02 -1.22 -9.36
N SER A 24 6.94 -1.92 -9.73
CA SER A 24 6.36 -1.85 -11.08
C SER A 24 5.87 -0.45 -11.41
N LEU A 25 5.22 0.24 -10.46
CA LEU A 25 4.82 1.65 -10.61
C LEU A 25 6.03 2.57 -10.80
N LYS A 26 7.08 2.39 -9.99
CA LYS A 26 8.30 3.21 -10.09
C LYS A 26 9.04 2.98 -11.40
N LYS A 27 9.11 1.72 -11.88
CA LYS A 27 9.68 1.39 -13.20
C LYS A 27 8.88 2.02 -14.35
N ALA A 28 7.55 2.05 -14.24
CA ALA A 28 6.67 2.67 -15.25
C ALA A 28 6.72 4.21 -15.23
N PHE A 29 6.95 4.79 -14.07
CA PHE A 29 6.94 6.24 -13.84
C PHE A 29 8.16 6.63 -12.99
N SER A 30 9.37 6.55 -13.57
CA SER A 30 10.66 6.76 -12.87
C SER A 30 10.72 8.09 -12.11
N GLU A 31 10.19 9.16 -12.71
CA GLU A 31 10.16 10.52 -12.15
C GLU A 31 9.02 10.75 -11.13
N SER A 32 8.21 9.74 -10.85
CA SER A 32 7.11 9.88 -9.88
C SER A 32 7.61 9.81 -8.44
N LYS A 33 6.93 10.55 -7.57
CA LYS A 33 7.04 10.37 -6.12
C LYS A 33 5.95 9.44 -5.62
N ILE A 34 6.35 8.37 -4.94
CA ILE A 34 5.47 7.41 -4.31
C ILE A 34 5.43 7.67 -2.81
N THR A 35 4.29 8.11 -2.31
CA THR A 35 4.02 8.24 -0.87
C THR A 35 3.17 7.06 -0.43
N LEU A 36 3.70 6.25 0.49
CA LEU A 36 2.98 5.10 1.05
C LEU A 36 2.30 5.48 2.37
N CYS A 37 0.98 5.30 2.43
CA CYS A 37 0.19 5.46 3.64
C CYS A 37 -0.07 4.10 4.28
N LEU A 38 0.43 3.88 5.50
CA LEU A 38 0.40 2.62 6.20
C LEU A 38 0.23 2.75 7.72
N GLU A 39 0.03 1.63 8.40
CA GLU A 39 -0.01 1.60 9.87
C GLU A 39 1.40 1.84 10.46
N PRO A 40 1.52 2.56 11.61
CA PRO A 40 2.82 2.88 12.23
C PRO A 40 3.72 1.67 12.49
N ARG A 41 3.12 0.50 12.80
CA ARG A 41 3.86 -0.75 13.05
C ARG A 41 4.61 -1.29 11.83
N SER A 42 4.22 -0.87 10.62
CA SER A 42 4.82 -1.33 9.36
C SER A 42 5.81 -0.31 8.76
N LYS A 43 6.15 0.77 9.50
CA LYS A 43 7.02 1.86 9.01
C LYS A 43 8.39 1.39 8.51
N GLY A 44 8.93 0.29 9.07
CA GLY A 44 10.22 -0.29 8.69
C GLY A 44 10.28 -0.79 7.24
N ILE A 45 9.16 -0.84 6.52
CA ILE A 45 9.17 -1.18 5.09
C ILE A 45 10.00 -0.19 4.26
N LYS A 46 10.08 1.08 4.68
CA LYS A 46 10.86 2.10 3.99
C LYS A 46 12.36 1.78 3.99
N ASP A 47 12.85 1.13 5.03
CA ASP A 47 14.26 0.77 5.17
C ASP A 47 14.67 -0.42 4.26
N LEU A 48 13.65 -1.08 3.67
CA LEU A 48 13.86 -2.25 2.80
C LEU A 48 13.87 -1.90 1.29
N THR A 49 13.58 -0.65 0.92
CA THR A 49 13.47 -0.27 -0.50
C THR A 49 13.58 1.23 -0.72
N ASP A 50 14.25 1.62 -1.81
CA ASP A 50 14.33 3.01 -2.28
C ASP A 50 13.11 3.42 -3.13
N THR A 51 12.19 2.50 -3.38
CA THR A 51 10.99 2.74 -4.20
C THR A 51 10.02 3.72 -3.55
N ILE A 52 9.99 3.76 -2.21
CA ILE A 52 9.09 4.60 -1.43
C ILE A 52 9.78 5.92 -1.12
N ASP A 53 9.27 7.02 -1.65
CA ASP A 53 9.86 8.35 -1.43
C ASP A 53 9.46 8.91 -0.06
N ASP A 54 8.18 8.72 0.36
CA ASP A 54 7.64 9.32 1.59
C ASP A 54 6.63 8.41 2.30
N LEU A 55 6.40 8.64 3.60
CA LEU A 55 5.44 7.89 4.42
C LEU A 55 4.36 8.80 5.04
N ILE A 56 3.12 8.29 5.04
CA ILE A 56 2.02 8.80 5.86
C ILE A 56 1.61 7.73 6.85
N LEU A 57 1.83 7.98 8.14
CA LEU A 57 1.47 7.02 9.19
C LEU A 57 0.05 7.33 9.70
N ILE A 58 -0.84 6.33 9.62
CA ILE A 58 -2.24 6.39 10.02
C ILE A 58 -2.59 5.11 10.79
N ASN A 59 -3.25 5.26 11.93
CA ASN A 59 -3.74 4.11 12.71
C ASN A 59 -5.27 3.95 12.55
N PRO A 60 -5.76 3.21 11.55
CA PRO A 60 -7.19 3.08 11.27
C PRO A 60 -7.93 2.20 12.28
N LYS A 61 -7.20 1.46 13.12
CA LYS A 61 -7.74 0.50 14.10
C LYS A 61 -7.67 0.98 15.54
N GLY A 62 -7.06 2.15 15.78
CA GLY A 62 -6.91 2.73 17.11
C GLY A 62 -8.19 3.34 17.68
N LYS A 63 -8.17 3.73 18.96
CA LYS A 63 -9.28 4.43 19.62
C LYS A 63 -9.72 5.70 18.86
N ASN A 64 -8.77 6.40 18.24
CA ASN A 64 -8.97 7.65 17.51
C ASN A 64 -9.13 7.45 16.00
N LYS A 65 -9.70 6.32 15.55
CA LYS A 65 -9.79 5.96 14.12
C LYS A 65 -10.41 7.05 13.23
N TYR A 66 -11.39 7.80 13.74
CA TYR A 66 -12.07 8.86 12.96
C TYR A 66 -11.16 10.07 12.74
N THR A 67 -10.42 10.49 13.77
CA THR A 67 -9.44 11.59 13.66
C THR A 67 -8.27 11.19 12.76
N GLU A 68 -7.82 9.95 12.81
CA GLU A 68 -6.80 9.41 11.90
C GLU A 68 -7.30 9.36 10.45
N MET A 69 -8.57 8.99 10.23
CA MET A 69 -9.16 9.02 8.88
C MET A 69 -9.32 10.46 8.36
N LEU A 70 -9.71 11.40 9.23
CA LEU A 70 -9.75 12.82 8.86
C LEU A 70 -8.35 13.35 8.53
N LYS A 71 -7.34 12.99 9.32
CA LYS A 71 -5.93 13.33 9.05
C LYS A 71 -5.48 12.80 7.69
N LEU A 72 -5.82 11.54 7.35
CA LEU A 72 -5.54 10.99 6.03
C LEU A 72 -6.23 11.78 4.93
N LEU A 73 -7.53 12.08 5.10
CA LEU A 73 -8.30 12.86 4.13
C LEU A 73 -7.65 14.22 3.86
N LEU A 74 -7.29 14.96 4.92
CA LEU A 74 -6.66 16.27 4.79
C LEU A 74 -5.28 16.18 4.14
N LYS A 75 -4.44 15.23 4.56
CA LYS A 75 -3.12 15.00 3.95
C LYS A 75 -3.24 14.62 2.47
N ALA A 76 -4.18 13.76 2.11
CA ALA A 76 -4.41 13.38 0.72
C ALA A 76 -4.93 14.56 -0.13
N ARG A 77 -5.88 15.34 0.41
CA ARG A 77 -6.48 16.47 -0.29
C ARG A 77 -5.49 17.60 -0.57
N PHE A 78 -4.62 17.91 0.39
CA PHE A 78 -3.66 19.02 0.30
C PHE A 78 -2.25 18.57 -0.15
N GLY A 79 -2.00 17.28 -0.24
CA GLY A 79 -0.69 16.70 -0.61
C GLY A 79 -0.35 16.77 -2.10
N LYS A 80 -1.17 17.42 -2.93
CA LYS A 80 -0.96 17.59 -4.39
C LYS A 80 -0.78 16.27 -5.15
N PHE A 81 -1.43 15.21 -4.69
CA PHE A 81 -1.44 13.91 -5.38
C PHE A 81 -2.31 13.97 -6.63
N ASP A 82 -1.83 13.40 -7.72
CA ASP A 82 -2.59 13.25 -8.98
C ASP A 82 -3.29 11.89 -9.08
N THR A 83 -2.79 10.91 -8.34
CA THR A 83 -3.26 9.53 -8.35
C THR A 83 -3.29 8.96 -6.94
N VAL A 84 -4.32 8.21 -6.61
CA VAL A 84 -4.39 7.40 -5.39
C VAL A 84 -4.75 5.95 -5.72
N ILE A 85 -4.02 5.02 -5.10
CA ILE A 85 -4.21 3.58 -5.24
C ILE A 85 -4.43 3.02 -3.84
N SER A 86 -5.51 2.28 -3.60
CA SER A 86 -5.79 1.69 -2.30
C SER A 86 -5.98 0.18 -2.36
N ALA A 87 -5.22 -0.53 -1.54
CA ALA A 87 -5.36 -1.97 -1.29
C ALA A 87 -6.46 -2.30 -0.27
N GLY A 88 -7.19 -1.30 0.22
CA GLY A 88 -8.28 -1.50 1.17
C GLY A 88 -9.52 -2.13 0.53
N GLY A 89 -10.00 -3.25 1.08
CA GLY A 89 -11.23 -3.93 0.64
C GLY A 89 -12.50 -3.49 1.38
N ASN A 90 -12.53 -2.30 1.97
CA ASN A 90 -13.68 -1.78 2.71
C ASN A 90 -14.45 -0.74 1.88
N LYS A 91 -15.80 -0.78 1.95
CA LYS A 91 -16.68 0.19 1.25
C LYS A 91 -16.39 1.66 1.61
N LEU A 92 -15.99 1.94 2.83
CA LEU A 92 -15.69 3.30 3.29
C LEU A 92 -14.45 3.90 2.62
N ILE A 93 -13.52 3.07 2.14
CA ILE A 93 -12.31 3.56 1.48
C ILE A 93 -12.63 4.28 0.16
N SER A 94 -13.58 3.77 -0.64
CA SER A 94 -13.97 4.41 -1.89
C SER A 94 -14.58 5.79 -1.66
N ILE A 95 -15.34 5.95 -0.58
CA ILE A 95 -15.89 7.26 -0.16
C ILE A 95 -14.75 8.20 0.24
N LEU A 96 -13.82 7.71 1.08
CA LEU A 96 -12.64 8.48 1.47
C LEU A 96 -11.85 8.95 0.26
N LEU A 97 -11.54 8.04 -0.68
CA LEU A 97 -10.79 8.38 -1.89
C LEU A 97 -11.52 9.43 -2.74
N PHE A 98 -12.84 9.35 -2.84
CA PHE A 98 -13.64 10.35 -3.55
C PHE A 98 -13.54 11.72 -2.89
N LEU A 99 -13.65 11.78 -1.55
CA LEU A 99 -13.60 13.03 -0.78
C LEU A 99 -12.21 13.70 -0.81
N THR A 100 -11.14 12.97 -1.12
CA THR A 100 -9.80 13.57 -1.32
C THR A 100 -9.78 14.56 -2.48
N GLY A 101 -10.68 14.42 -3.47
CA GLY A 101 -10.68 15.20 -4.70
C GLY A 101 -9.59 14.80 -5.70
N ILE A 102 -8.80 13.75 -5.42
CA ILE A 102 -7.80 13.23 -6.36
C ILE A 102 -8.52 12.66 -7.59
N LYS A 103 -8.05 13.03 -8.78
CA LYS A 103 -8.77 12.69 -10.03
C LYS A 103 -8.68 11.21 -10.38
N LYS A 104 -7.51 10.57 -10.24
CA LYS A 104 -7.28 9.16 -10.57
C LYS A 104 -7.32 8.33 -9.29
N ARG A 105 -8.35 7.50 -9.15
CA ARG A 105 -8.63 6.71 -7.93
C ARG A 105 -8.77 5.24 -8.31
N TYR A 106 -7.85 4.42 -7.86
CA TYR A 106 -7.81 2.97 -8.10
C TYR A 106 -8.01 2.23 -6.78
N GLY A 107 -8.81 1.18 -6.79
CA GLY A 107 -9.07 0.37 -5.60
C GLY A 107 -9.92 -0.83 -5.92
N TYR A 108 -10.14 -1.69 -4.93
CA TYR A 108 -10.96 -2.88 -5.14
C TYR A 108 -12.45 -2.56 -5.27
N ASN A 109 -13.12 -3.36 -6.11
CA ASN A 109 -14.56 -3.36 -6.22
C ASN A 109 -15.18 -3.95 -4.95
N THR A 110 -15.89 -3.13 -4.20
CA THR A 110 -16.63 -3.50 -2.99
C THR A 110 -18.13 -3.35 -3.16
N GLY A 111 -18.58 -3.20 -4.41
CA GLY A 111 -19.99 -3.06 -4.82
C GLY A 111 -20.25 -1.77 -5.60
N LYS A 112 -21.52 -1.55 -5.95
CA LYS A 112 -21.98 -0.44 -6.84
C LYS A 112 -21.44 0.94 -6.48
N LEU A 113 -21.18 1.20 -5.18
CA LEU A 113 -20.67 2.49 -4.74
C LEU A 113 -19.20 2.70 -5.15
N SER A 114 -18.37 1.67 -5.02
CA SER A 114 -16.96 1.73 -5.46
C SER A 114 -16.84 1.91 -6.97
N GLU A 115 -17.73 1.27 -7.75
CA GLU A 115 -17.78 1.43 -9.20
C GLU A 115 -18.08 2.87 -9.63
N LYS A 116 -18.91 3.59 -8.86
CA LYS A 116 -19.26 4.98 -9.14
C LYS A 116 -18.21 5.99 -8.67
N LEU A 117 -17.54 5.71 -7.57
CA LEU A 117 -16.65 6.66 -6.90
C LEU A 117 -15.18 6.52 -7.30
N LEU A 118 -14.76 5.34 -7.75
CA LEU A 118 -13.40 5.09 -8.23
C LEU A 118 -13.32 5.35 -9.74
N THR A 119 -12.14 5.74 -10.20
CA THR A 119 -11.83 5.79 -11.64
C THR A 119 -11.77 4.38 -12.20
N LYS A 120 -11.23 3.44 -11.41
CA LYS A 120 -11.22 2.01 -11.70
C LYS A 120 -11.45 1.22 -10.42
N ALA A 121 -12.52 0.43 -10.42
CA ALA A 121 -12.84 -0.55 -9.38
C ALA A 121 -12.40 -1.94 -9.88
N VAL A 122 -11.34 -2.50 -9.25
CA VAL A 122 -10.72 -3.76 -9.66
C VAL A 122 -11.35 -4.92 -8.88
N PRO A 123 -11.72 -6.04 -9.50
CA PRO A 123 -12.20 -7.22 -8.80
C PRO A 123 -11.17 -7.73 -7.78
N LEU A 124 -11.62 -7.98 -6.54
CA LEU A 124 -10.76 -8.53 -5.49
C LEU A 124 -10.75 -10.07 -5.57
N ASN A 125 -9.72 -10.64 -6.17
CA ASN A 125 -9.52 -12.09 -6.22
C ASN A 125 -8.63 -12.56 -5.06
N LYS A 126 -9.23 -13.13 -4.02
CA LYS A 126 -8.51 -13.67 -2.84
C LYS A 126 -7.98 -15.09 -3.02
N GLN A 127 -8.27 -15.74 -4.15
CA GLN A 127 -7.83 -17.11 -4.43
C GLN A 127 -6.44 -17.18 -5.07
N GLN A 128 -5.85 -16.03 -5.38
CA GLN A 128 -4.51 -15.92 -5.93
C GLN A 128 -3.49 -15.50 -4.88
N TYR A 129 -2.21 -15.62 -5.22
CA TYR A 129 -1.12 -15.15 -4.37
C TYR A 129 -1.27 -13.66 -4.10
N ALA A 130 -1.06 -13.24 -2.84
CA ALA A 130 -1.39 -11.88 -2.39
C ALA A 130 -0.64 -10.78 -3.18
N SER A 131 0.61 -11.02 -3.58
CA SER A 131 1.36 -10.06 -4.39
C SER A 131 0.70 -9.83 -5.76
N LEU A 132 0.13 -10.87 -6.38
CA LEU A 132 -0.60 -10.76 -7.64
C LEU A 132 -1.92 -10.01 -7.46
N MET A 133 -2.59 -10.25 -6.33
CA MET A 133 -3.80 -9.52 -5.96
C MET A 133 -3.52 -8.02 -5.88
N TYR A 134 -2.43 -7.62 -5.24
CA TYR A 134 -2.04 -6.21 -5.19
C TYR A 134 -1.67 -5.65 -6.55
N HIS A 135 -0.98 -6.44 -7.39
CA HIS A 135 -0.60 -6.03 -8.73
C HIS A 135 -1.80 -5.78 -9.65
N ASP A 136 -2.92 -6.49 -9.45
CA ASP A 136 -4.16 -6.25 -10.19
C ASP A 136 -4.64 -4.80 -10.09
N LEU A 137 -4.36 -4.10 -8.97
CA LEU A 137 -4.73 -2.68 -8.79
C LEU A 137 -4.08 -1.74 -9.81
N ILE A 138 -2.96 -2.13 -10.41
CA ILE A 138 -2.20 -1.29 -11.34
C ILE A 138 -2.20 -1.82 -12.78
N ARG A 139 -2.87 -2.93 -13.06
CA ARG A 139 -2.91 -3.57 -14.38
C ARG A 139 -3.38 -2.64 -15.51
N ASP A 140 -4.32 -1.73 -15.22
CA ASP A 140 -4.79 -0.73 -16.19
C ASP A 140 -3.89 0.52 -16.23
N ILE A 141 -2.84 0.57 -15.43
CA ILE A 141 -1.90 1.68 -15.32
C ILE A 141 -0.59 1.38 -16.06
N THR A 142 -0.14 0.13 -15.97
CA THR A 142 1.12 -0.33 -16.56
C THR A 142 1.11 -1.83 -16.81
N ASP A 143 1.75 -2.25 -17.90
CA ASP A 143 2.01 -3.66 -18.21
C ASP A 143 3.30 -4.17 -17.54
N ILE A 144 4.07 -3.29 -16.91
CA ILE A 144 5.30 -3.66 -16.19
C ILE A 144 4.92 -4.45 -14.95
N ARG A 145 5.47 -5.66 -14.84
CA ARG A 145 5.26 -6.55 -13.71
C ARG A 145 6.58 -6.95 -13.06
N THR A 146 6.66 -6.77 -11.77
CA THR A 146 7.70 -7.31 -10.91
C THR A 146 7.09 -8.39 -10.03
N ASP A 147 7.62 -9.61 -10.06
CA ASP A 147 7.02 -10.75 -9.35
C ASP A 147 7.63 -10.92 -7.95
N ILE A 148 8.90 -10.59 -7.77
CA ILE A 148 9.63 -10.78 -6.52
C ILE A 148 9.99 -9.40 -5.94
N PRO A 149 9.78 -9.17 -4.64
CA PRO A 149 10.23 -7.95 -4.00
C PRO A 149 11.76 -7.87 -3.99
N GLU A 150 12.30 -6.78 -4.50
CA GLU A 150 13.69 -6.42 -4.31
C GLU A 150 13.81 -5.77 -2.94
N ILE A 151 14.44 -6.47 -1.99
CA ILE A 151 14.63 -6.01 -0.62
C ILE A 151 16.11 -5.72 -0.41
N THR A 152 16.42 -4.49 -0.01
CA THR A 152 17.76 -4.11 0.42
C THR A 152 17.85 -4.28 1.93
N LEU A 153 18.77 -5.12 2.38
CA LEU A 153 19.09 -5.30 3.78
C LEU A 153 20.52 -4.84 4.04
N GLU A 154 20.74 -4.14 5.14
CA GLU A 154 22.11 -3.94 5.63
C GLU A 154 22.75 -5.29 5.94
N LYS A 155 24.01 -5.47 5.53
CA LYS A 155 24.76 -6.68 5.85
C LYS A 155 25.10 -6.66 7.34
N GLY A 156 24.35 -7.43 8.12
CA GLY A 156 24.71 -7.72 9.51
C GLY A 156 25.97 -8.62 9.61
N GLU A 157 26.56 -8.64 10.77
CA GLU A 157 27.68 -9.61 11.05
C GLU A 157 27.16 -11.04 10.97
N LYS A 158 27.90 -11.89 10.24
CA LYS A 158 27.59 -13.31 10.18
C LYS A 158 28.11 -13.96 11.45
N ILE A 159 27.26 -14.57 12.25
CA ILE A 159 27.62 -15.40 13.36
C ILE A 159 27.81 -16.84 12.81
N PRO A 160 29.04 -17.36 12.68
CA PRO A 160 29.24 -18.67 12.11
C PRO A 160 28.63 -19.77 13.01
N ASN A 161 28.13 -20.83 12.37
CA ASN A 161 27.52 -21.99 13.03
C ASN A 161 26.35 -21.66 13.95
N SER A 162 25.59 -20.61 13.61
CA SER A 162 24.40 -20.17 14.35
C SER A 162 23.10 -20.46 13.58
N VAL A 163 22.04 -20.71 14.34
CA VAL A 163 20.65 -20.79 13.84
C VAL A 163 19.81 -19.75 14.56
N LEU A 164 19.17 -18.87 13.82
CA LEU A 164 18.24 -17.89 14.37
C LEU A 164 16.84 -18.51 14.39
N ILE A 165 16.24 -18.62 15.59
CA ILE A 165 14.86 -19.06 15.77
C ILE A 165 14.04 -17.87 16.26
N HIS A 166 12.99 -17.50 15.51
CA HIS A 166 12.07 -16.43 15.86
C HIS A 166 10.64 -17.00 16.08
N PRO A 167 10.34 -17.51 17.28
CA PRO A 167 9.05 -18.17 17.57
C PRO A 167 7.91 -17.18 17.87
N GLY A 168 8.18 -15.88 17.87
CA GLY A 168 7.21 -14.86 18.25
C GLY A 168 6.14 -14.60 17.18
N VAL A 169 4.88 -14.45 17.63
CA VAL A 169 3.76 -14.00 16.79
C VAL A 169 3.05 -12.82 17.47
N SER A 170 2.52 -11.90 16.68
CA SER A 170 1.84 -10.71 17.22
C SER A 170 0.46 -11.00 17.83
N LYS A 171 -0.15 -12.15 17.49
CA LYS A 171 -1.36 -12.71 18.09
C LYS A 171 -1.29 -14.22 18.00
N LEU A 172 -1.59 -14.90 19.10
CA LEU A 172 -1.95 -16.31 19.06
C LEU A 172 -3.25 -16.43 18.26
N SER A 173 -3.18 -17.05 17.08
CA SER A 173 -4.36 -17.55 16.39
C SER A 173 -4.78 -18.83 17.13
N VAL A 174 -5.80 -18.72 17.95
CA VAL A 174 -6.52 -19.87 18.52
C VAL A 174 -7.53 -20.32 17.47
#